data_71aa55ee3837522711885b58524fe59b
#
_entry.id   71aa55ee3837522711885b58524fe59b
#
_cell.length_a   1.000
_cell.length_b   1.000
_cell.length_c   1.000
_cell.angle_alpha   90.00
_cell.angle_beta   90.00
_cell.angle_gamma   90.00
#
_symmetry.space_group_name_H-M   'P 1'
#
loop_
_entity.id
_entity.type
_entity.pdbx_description
1 polymer ?
#
loop_
_entity_poly.entity_id
_entity_poly.type
_entity_poly.pdbx_seq_one_letter_code
_entity_poly.pdbx_strand_id
1 'polypeptide(L)'
;MDTCNSCSVELTEDNWAASWKNVGRTQCKSCSQQYNNFSNKRRMYINGKYIPQNHPLWKPGRYKSLDDAWSHEQIERTKEGEVYAIVNDAWLDWVKVGKAVNADDRCNGYQTSSPFRDYRIIARLSTDDRHKKEAEMHKVFEHFADDRNGEWFKISTVNAIKIFNFHQMQEVEYEAA
;
A
#
# COMPACT_ATOMS: atom_id res chain seq x y z
N MET A 1 -36.92 30.98 -0.41
CA MET A 1 -36.84 29.51 -0.42
C MET A 1 -35.39 29.13 -0.28
N ASP A 2 -35.09 28.19 0.62
CA ASP A 2 -33.70 27.77 0.82
C ASP A 2 -33.31 26.78 -0.27
N THR A 3 -32.12 26.96 -0.82
CA THR A 3 -31.56 26.08 -1.85
C THR A 3 -30.30 25.37 -1.34
N CYS A 4 -30.05 24.16 -1.85
CA CYS A 4 -28.83 23.43 -1.56
C CYS A 4 -27.60 24.14 -2.12
N ASN A 5 -26.64 24.45 -1.28
CA ASN A 5 -25.39 25.13 -1.66
C ASN A 5 -24.47 24.30 -2.58
N SER A 6 -24.74 22.99 -2.74
CA SER A 6 -23.93 22.10 -3.58
C SER A 6 -24.54 21.78 -4.94
N CYS A 7 -25.87 21.72 -5.08
CA CYS A 7 -26.55 21.35 -6.32
C CYS A 7 -27.72 22.27 -6.69
N SER A 8 -27.93 23.35 -5.92
CA SER A 8 -28.97 24.37 -6.11
C SER A 8 -30.42 23.86 -6.12
N VAL A 9 -30.68 22.61 -5.73
CA VAL A 9 -32.02 22.06 -5.58
C VAL A 9 -32.74 22.79 -4.43
N GLU A 10 -34.03 23.06 -4.59
CA GLU A 10 -34.86 23.59 -3.51
C GLU A 10 -34.91 22.64 -2.31
N LEU A 11 -34.70 23.17 -1.09
CA LEU A 11 -34.70 22.43 0.13
C LEU A 11 -36.13 22.28 0.67
N THR A 12 -36.62 21.05 0.70
CA THR A 12 -37.94 20.66 1.19
C THR A 12 -37.83 19.75 2.40
N GLU A 13 -38.93 19.45 3.09
CA GLU A 13 -38.96 18.54 4.23
C GLU A 13 -38.49 17.12 3.86
N ASP A 14 -38.71 16.70 2.59
CA ASP A 14 -38.32 15.37 2.10
C ASP A 14 -36.79 15.25 1.89
N ASN A 15 -36.15 16.31 1.39
CA ASN A 15 -34.74 16.30 1.01
C ASN A 15 -33.81 17.00 1.97
N TRP A 16 -34.33 17.66 3.02
CA TRP A 16 -33.58 18.41 4.02
C TRP A 16 -33.85 17.87 5.44
N ALA A 17 -32.82 17.53 6.18
CA ALA A 17 -32.99 17.03 7.54
C ALA A 17 -33.36 18.16 8.52
N ALA A 18 -34.37 17.94 9.37
CA ALA A 18 -34.82 18.92 10.34
C ALA A 18 -33.70 19.41 11.30
N SER A 19 -32.81 18.52 11.68
CA SER A 19 -31.63 18.86 12.50
C SER A 19 -30.65 19.80 11.79
N TRP A 20 -30.58 19.74 10.45
CA TRP A 20 -29.73 20.64 9.66
C TRP A 20 -30.36 21.99 9.47
N LYS A 21 -31.68 22.04 9.32
CA LYS A 21 -32.46 23.28 9.27
C LYS A 21 -32.25 24.11 10.53
N ASN A 22 -32.28 23.44 11.71
CA ASN A 22 -32.11 24.10 13.01
C ASN A 22 -30.72 24.74 13.21
N VAL A 23 -29.69 24.24 12.55
CA VAL A 23 -28.31 24.78 12.61
C VAL A 23 -27.92 25.58 11.36
N GLY A 24 -28.89 25.91 10.48
CA GLY A 24 -28.66 26.72 9.30
C GLY A 24 -27.82 26.03 8.18
N ARG A 25 -27.74 24.68 8.19
CA ARG A 25 -27.02 23.95 7.17
C ARG A 25 -27.87 23.78 5.91
N THR A 26 -27.49 24.46 4.84
CA THR A 26 -28.18 24.48 3.53
C THR A 26 -27.61 23.42 2.58
N GLN A 27 -27.77 22.14 2.92
CA GLN A 27 -27.34 21.02 2.08
C GLN A 27 -28.42 19.94 2.02
N CYS A 28 -28.76 19.44 0.83
CA CYS A 28 -29.74 18.36 0.70
C CYS A 28 -29.16 17.00 1.13
N LYS A 29 -30.05 16.05 1.49
CA LYS A 29 -29.67 14.69 1.91
C LYS A 29 -28.79 13.96 0.89
N SER A 30 -29.10 14.09 -0.41
CA SER A 30 -28.33 13.47 -1.50
C SER A 30 -26.90 13.99 -1.57
N CYS A 31 -26.70 15.31 -1.54
CA CYS A 31 -25.35 15.91 -1.55
C CYS A 31 -24.55 15.56 -0.28
N SER A 32 -25.22 15.51 0.88
CA SER A 32 -24.58 15.07 2.13
C SER A 32 -24.16 13.62 2.06
N GLN A 33 -24.96 12.75 1.50
CA GLN A 33 -24.62 11.35 1.30
C GLN A 33 -23.47 11.16 0.31
N GLN A 34 -23.46 11.92 -0.79
CA GLN A 34 -22.33 11.95 -1.73
C GLN A 34 -21.06 12.45 -1.05
N TYR A 35 -21.13 13.49 -0.23
CA TYR A 35 -20.01 13.99 0.54
C TYR A 35 -19.49 12.94 1.53
N ASN A 36 -20.38 12.26 2.26
CA ASN A 36 -20.01 11.17 3.18
C ASN A 36 -19.40 9.98 2.44
N ASN A 37 -19.95 9.60 1.29
CA ASN A 37 -19.38 8.57 0.44
C ASN A 37 -18.00 8.98 -0.10
N PHE A 38 -17.84 10.25 -0.46
CA PHE A 38 -16.56 10.80 -0.85
C PHE A 38 -15.56 10.83 0.32
N SER A 39 -15.99 11.24 1.51
CA SER A 39 -15.18 11.23 2.73
C SER A 39 -14.80 9.79 3.15
N ASN A 40 -15.73 8.83 2.99
CA ASN A 40 -15.44 7.41 3.21
C ASN A 40 -14.43 6.85 2.19
N LYS A 41 -14.45 7.34 0.95
CA LYS A 41 -13.45 7.00 -0.08
C LYS A 41 -12.06 7.63 0.18
N ARG A 42 -11.96 8.57 1.11
CA ARG A 42 -10.69 9.16 1.57
C ARG A 42 -10.03 8.34 2.68
N ARG A 43 -10.61 7.23 3.08
CA ARG A 43 -9.97 6.33 4.03
C ARG A 43 -8.71 5.75 3.39
N MET A 44 -7.63 5.81 4.13
CA MET A 44 -6.36 5.24 3.71
C MET A 44 -6.24 3.82 4.24
N TYR A 45 -5.80 2.91 3.40
CA TYR A 45 -5.51 1.53 3.76
C TYR A 45 -4.12 1.17 3.28
N ILE A 46 -3.37 0.46 4.10
CA ILE A 46 -2.09 -0.14 3.74
C ILE A 46 -2.20 -1.63 4.04
N ASN A 47 -1.90 -2.48 3.08
CA ASN A 47 -2.03 -3.95 3.21
C ASN A 47 -3.41 -4.38 3.73
N GLY A 48 -4.48 -3.73 3.27
CA GLY A 48 -5.84 -4.00 3.73
C GLY A 48 -6.18 -3.50 5.14
N LYS A 49 -5.22 -2.95 5.89
CA LYS A 49 -5.40 -2.39 7.23
C LYS A 49 -5.76 -0.92 7.13
N TYR A 50 -6.82 -0.51 7.82
CA TYR A 50 -7.23 0.88 7.91
C TYR A 50 -6.19 1.74 8.63
N ILE A 51 -5.82 2.87 8.01
CA ILE A 51 -4.91 3.86 8.59
C ILE A 51 -5.73 5.03 9.13
N PRO A 52 -5.80 5.22 10.45
CA PRO A 52 -6.54 6.33 11.05
C PRO A 52 -5.86 7.66 10.81
N GLN A 53 -6.62 8.76 10.92
CA GLN A 53 -6.15 10.11 10.62
C GLN A 53 -4.98 10.60 11.50
N ASN A 54 -4.85 10.06 12.71
CA ASN A 54 -3.74 10.36 13.62
C ASN A 54 -2.48 9.52 13.34
N HIS A 55 -2.52 8.60 12.38
CA HIS A 55 -1.37 7.77 12.04
C HIS A 55 -0.33 8.60 11.24
N PRO A 56 0.98 8.44 11.50
CA PRO A 56 2.04 9.18 10.79
C PRO A 56 2.01 9.02 9.26
N LEU A 57 1.52 7.88 8.77
CA LEU A 57 1.37 7.61 7.33
C LEU A 57 0.09 8.17 6.72
N TRP A 58 -0.85 8.67 7.55
CA TRP A 58 -2.12 9.16 7.00
C TRP A 58 -1.93 10.47 6.22
N LYS A 59 -2.59 10.59 5.08
CA LYS A 59 -2.60 11.80 4.25
C LYS A 59 -3.99 12.04 3.66
N PRO A 60 -4.50 13.30 3.70
CA PRO A 60 -5.80 13.62 3.11
C PRO A 60 -5.72 13.52 1.59
N GLY A 61 -6.74 12.88 0.98
CA GLY A 61 -6.85 12.82 -0.46
C GLY A 61 -7.44 11.50 -0.95
N ARG A 62 -7.45 11.35 -2.28
CA ARG A 62 -7.77 10.10 -2.96
C ARG A 62 -6.49 9.61 -3.60
N TYR A 63 -5.97 8.54 -3.07
CA TYR A 63 -4.76 7.93 -3.57
C TYR A 63 -5.04 6.49 -3.95
N LYS A 64 -4.46 6.04 -5.05
CA LYS A 64 -4.51 4.65 -5.50
C LYS A 64 -3.37 3.84 -4.89
N SER A 65 -2.27 4.52 -4.59
CA SER A 65 -1.06 3.93 -4.04
C SER A 65 -0.39 4.88 -3.04
N LEU A 66 0.56 4.38 -2.28
CA LEU A 66 1.40 5.22 -1.42
C LEU A 66 2.28 6.16 -2.23
N ASP A 67 2.80 5.72 -3.36
CA ASP A 67 3.64 6.53 -4.25
C ASP A 67 2.88 7.77 -4.78
N ASP A 68 1.55 7.66 -4.95
CA ASP A 68 0.71 8.81 -5.32
C ASP A 68 0.55 9.82 -4.16
N ALA A 69 0.61 9.34 -2.92
CA ALA A 69 0.31 10.13 -1.73
C ALA A 69 1.54 10.75 -1.08
N TRP A 70 2.68 10.11 -1.19
CA TRP A 70 3.87 10.38 -0.39
C TRP A 70 5.05 10.74 -1.27
N SER A 71 5.86 11.71 -0.83
CA SER A 71 7.15 11.95 -1.44
C SER A 71 8.08 10.75 -1.15
N HIS A 72 9.07 10.55 -2.01
CA HIS A 72 10.08 9.51 -1.84
C HIS A 72 10.75 9.58 -0.45
N GLU A 73 11.03 10.80 0.03
CA GLU A 73 11.64 11.02 1.34
C GLU A 73 10.73 10.58 2.50
N GLN A 74 9.42 10.80 2.41
CA GLN A 74 8.46 10.35 3.42
C GLN A 74 8.35 8.82 3.45
N ILE A 75 8.36 8.18 2.28
CA ILE A 75 8.36 6.72 2.15
C ILE A 75 9.65 6.15 2.76
N GLU A 76 10.81 6.75 2.46
CA GLU A 76 12.10 6.28 2.98
C GLU A 76 12.24 6.42 4.50
N ARG A 77 11.61 7.40 5.13
CA ARG A 77 11.61 7.55 6.61
C ARG A 77 10.76 6.49 7.32
N THR A 78 9.87 5.81 6.62
CA THR A 78 9.00 4.79 7.20
C THR A 78 9.78 3.48 7.33
N LYS A 79 9.95 3.00 8.56
CA LYS A 79 10.67 1.74 8.83
C LYS A 79 9.79 0.51 8.63
N GLU A 80 8.55 0.56 9.13
CA GLU A 80 7.58 -0.53 8.98
C GLU A 80 7.25 -0.76 7.51
N GLY A 81 7.09 -2.02 7.12
CA GLY A 81 6.71 -2.38 5.76
C GLY A 81 7.02 -3.83 5.44
N GLU A 82 7.32 -4.09 4.20
CA GLU A 82 7.54 -5.43 3.67
C GLU A 82 8.87 -5.52 2.91
N VAL A 83 9.53 -6.66 3.04
CA VAL A 83 10.54 -7.14 2.10
C VAL A 83 9.88 -8.15 1.19
N TYR A 84 10.14 -8.08 -0.09
CA TYR A 84 9.48 -8.89 -1.10
C TYR A 84 10.45 -9.45 -2.12
N ALA A 85 10.05 -10.53 -2.77
CA ALA A 85 10.71 -11.08 -3.94
C ALA A 85 9.77 -10.97 -5.14
N ILE A 86 10.24 -10.38 -6.24
CA ILE A 86 9.52 -10.21 -7.50
C ILE A 86 10.25 -10.95 -8.61
N VAL A 87 9.48 -11.55 -9.51
CA VAL A 87 9.96 -12.15 -10.75
C VAL A 87 9.27 -11.52 -11.95
N ASN A 88 9.90 -11.66 -13.12
CA ASN A 88 9.33 -11.29 -14.41
C ASN A 88 9.53 -12.47 -15.37
N ASP A 89 8.52 -12.77 -16.18
CA ASP A 89 8.56 -13.93 -17.10
C ASP A 89 9.63 -13.78 -18.21
N ALA A 90 10.13 -12.58 -18.45
CA ALA A 90 11.25 -12.34 -19.37
C ALA A 90 12.60 -12.80 -18.81
N TRP A 91 12.73 -12.96 -17.48
CA TRP A 91 13.98 -13.30 -16.78
C TRP A 91 13.71 -14.34 -15.68
N LEU A 92 13.33 -15.55 -16.07
CA LEU A 92 12.87 -16.61 -15.17
C LEU A 92 13.90 -17.05 -14.11
N ASP A 93 15.20 -16.88 -14.40
CA ASP A 93 16.28 -17.25 -13.48
C ASP A 93 16.66 -16.08 -12.52
N TRP A 94 16.00 -14.95 -12.65
CA TRP A 94 16.31 -13.79 -11.84
C TRP A 94 15.17 -13.41 -10.91
N VAL A 95 15.51 -13.19 -9.64
CA VAL A 95 14.60 -12.75 -8.59
C VAL A 95 15.08 -11.41 -8.06
N LYS A 96 14.21 -10.42 -8.06
CA LYS A 96 14.47 -9.12 -7.43
C LYS A 96 14.03 -9.17 -5.99
N VAL A 97 14.92 -8.83 -5.06
CA VAL A 97 14.62 -8.65 -3.64
C VAL A 97 14.64 -7.17 -3.33
N GLY A 98 13.54 -6.66 -2.79
CA GLY A 98 13.39 -5.24 -2.47
C GLY A 98 12.50 -5.02 -1.26
N LYS A 99 12.39 -3.76 -0.86
CA LYS A 99 11.53 -3.31 0.24
C LYS A 99 10.48 -2.32 -0.23
N ALA A 100 9.38 -2.28 0.47
CA ALA A 100 8.34 -1.26 0.31
C ALA A 100 7.57 -1.06 1.60
N VAL A 101 6.85 0.05 1.72
CA VAL A 101 5.80 0.16 2.74
C VAL A 101 4.62 -0.74 2.37
N ASN A 102 4.33 -0.85 1.06
CA ASN A 102 3.34 -1.76 0.49
C ASN A 102 3.93 -2.44 -0.75
N ALA A 103 4.11 -3.77 -0.69
CA ALA A 103 4.72 -4.54 -1.77
C ALA A 103 3.83 -4.60 -3.02
N ASP A 104 2.50 -4.64 -2.87
CA ASP A 104 1.57 -4.67 -3.99
C ASP A 104 1.60 -3.35 -4.77
N ASP A 105 1.60 -2.21 -4.07
CA ASP A 105 1.73 -0.89 -4.69
C ASP A 105 3.06 -0.78 -5.46
N ARG A 106 4.13 -1.26 -4.87
CA ARG A 106 5.45 -1.25 -5.49
C ARG A 106 5.50 -2.16 -6.72
N CYS A 107 4.91 -3.36 -6.65
CA CYS A 107 4.80 -4.26 -7.79
C CYS A 107 3.97 -3.64 -8.92
N ASN A 108 2.86 -2.98 -8.59
CA ASN A 108 2.05 -2.25 -9.56
C ASN A 108 2.83 -1.13 -10.25
N GLY A 109 3.74 -0.46 -9.55
CA GLY A 109 4.67 0.51 -10.14
C GLY A 109 5.58 -0.11 -11.20
N TYR A 110 6.09 -1.32 -10.98
CA TYR A 110 6.91 -2.04 -11.97
C TYR A 110 6.12 -2.46 -13.21
N GLN A 111 4.82 -2.74 -13.10
CA GLN A 111 4.00 -3.15 -14.24
C GLN A 111 4.01 -2.14 -15.39
N THR A 112 4.28 -0.87 -15.11
CA THR A 112 4.36 0.18 -16.13
C THR A 112 5.59 0.05 -17.03
N SER A 113 6.62 -0.67 -16.60
CA SER A 113 7.86 -0.89 -17.36
C SER A 113 7.80 -2.13 -18.26
N SER A 114 6.76 -2.96 -18.15
CA SER A 114 6.55 -4.12 -19.00
C SER A 114 5.26 -3.97 -19.83
N PRO A 115 5.29 -4.19 -21.15
CA PRO A 115 4.10 -4.17 -21.99
C PRO A 115 3.11 -5.30 -21.63
N PHE A 116 3.62 -6.38 -21.03
CA PHE A 116 2.83 -7.55 -20.66
C PHE A 116 2.32 -7.50 -19.20
N ARG A 117 2.80 -6.52 -18.40
CA ARG A 117 2.43 -6.37 -16.97
C ARG A 117 2.62 -7.66 -16.18
N ASP A 118 3.74 -8.32 -16.38
CA ASP A 118 4.04 -9.69 -15.98
C ASP A 118 4.97 -9.80 -14.75
N TYR A 119 5.15 -8.70 -14.02
CA TYR A 119 5.82 -8.76 -12.72
C TYR A 119 4.90 -9.41 -11.67
N ARG A 120 5.45 -10.34 -10.89
CA ARG A 120 4.72 -11.07 -9.86
C ARG A 120 5.50 -11.13 -8.56
N ILE A 121 4.83 -10.85 -7.44
CA ILE A 121 5.38 -11.12 -6.12
C ILE A 121 5.29 -12.63 -5.87
N ILE A 122 6.43 -13.27 -5.57
CA ILE A 122 6.50 -14.70 -5.27
C ILE A 122 6.65 -15.00 -3.78
N ALA A 123 7.14 -14.02 -3.00
CA ALA A 123 7.25 -14.10 -1.55
C ALA A 123 7.26 -12.69 -0.96
N ARG A 124 6.79 -12.57 0.28
CA ARG A 124 6.86 -11.33 1.08
C ARG A 124 6.98 -11.64 2.55
N LEU A 125 7.53 -10.69 3.30
CA LEU A 125 7.74 -10.75 4.74
C LEU A 125 7.46 -9.36 5.32
N SER A 126 6.50 -9.26 6.25
CA SER A 126 6.22 -8.02 6.97
C SER A 126 7.25 -7.82 8.09
N THR A 127 7.66 -6.59 8.35
CA THR A 127 8.69 -6.28 9.34
C THR A 127 8.56 -4.87 9.88
N ASP A 128 9.02 -4.66 11.12
CA ASP A 128 9.05 -3.34 11.75
C ASP A 128 10.20 -2.45 11.21
N ASP A 129 11.23 -3.05 10.60
CA ASP A 129 12.32 -2.34 9.97
C ASP A 129 12.68 -2.96 8.61
N ARG A 130 11.97 -2.53 7.57
CA ARG A 130 12.17 -3.00 6.18
C ARG A 130 13.57 -2.70 5.63
N HIS A 131 14.25 -1.66 6.14
CA HIS A 131 15.60 -1.32 5.68
C HIS A 131 16.62 -2.34 6.19
N LYS A 132 16.54 -2.64 7.49
CA LYS A 132 17.40 -3.65 8.11
C LYS A 132 17.12 -5.03 7.52
N LYS A 133 15.85 -5.39 7.41
CA LYS A 133 15.44 -6.71 6.91
C LYS A 133 15.84 -6.92 5.46
N GLU A 134 15.68 -5.92 4.58
CA GLU A 134 16.17 -6.01 3.20
C GLU A 134 17.67 -6.25 3.14
N ALA A 135 18.46 -5.52 3.95
CA ALA A 135 19.90 -5.69 3.99
C ALA A 135 20.32 -7.09 4.46
N GLU A 136 19.60 -7.66 5.43
CA GLU A 136 19.78 -9.06 5.87
C GLU A 136 19.46 -10.03 4.75
N MET A 137 18.30 -9.88 4.10
CA MET A 137 17.87 -10.74 3.00
C MET A 137 18.83 -10.65 1.81
N HIS A 138 19.35 -9.48 1.46
CA HIS A 138 20.36 -9.34 0.41
C HIS A 138 21.61 -10.14 0.69
N LYS A 139 22.11 -10.18 1.94
CA LYS A 139 23.27 -10.99 2.32
C LYS A 139 23.00 -12.49 2.19
N VAL A 140 21.80 -12.93 2.58
CA VAL A 140 21.40 -14.32 2.44
C VAL A 140 21.29 -14.71 0.97
N PHE A 141 20.61 -13.89 0.18
CA PHE A 141 20.46 -14.13 -1.26
C PHE A 141 21.81 -14.15 -1.98
N GLU A 142 22.72 -13.22 -1.64
CA GLU A 142 24.08 -13.18 -2.20
C GLU A 142 24.87 -14.48 -1.92
N HIS A 143 24.62 -15.11 -0.78
CA HIS A 143 25.28 -16.38 -0.45
C HIS A 143 24.74 -17.57 -1.28
N PHE A 144 23.46 -17.56 -1.66
CA PHE A 144 22.82 -18.67 -2.37
C PHE A 144 22.63 -18.45 -3.87
N ALA A 145 22.82 -17.23 -4.36
CA ALA A 145 22.64 -16.90 -5.76
C ALA A 145 23.91 -17.23 -6.57
N ASP A 146 23.73 -17.62 -7.82
CA ASP A 146 24.84 -17.86 -8.77
C ASP A 146 25.46 -16.55 -9.26
N ASP A 147 24.67 -15.45 -9.28
CA ASP A 147 25.08 -14.12 -9.74
C ASP A 147 24.20 -13.05 -9.12
N ARG A 148 24.69 -11.79 -9.14
CA ARG A 148 23.97 -10.63 -8.61
C ARG A 148 24.16 -9.40 -9.47
N ASN A 149 23.06 -8.68 -9.73
CA ASN A 149 23.07 -7.37 -10.36
C ASN A 149 22.17 -6.40 -9.57
N GLY A 150 22.79 -5.59 -8.69
CA GLY A 150 22.07 -4.69 -7.79
C GLY A 150 21.15 -5.45 -6.83
N GLU A 151 19.83 -5.28 -6.98
CA GLU A 151 18.79 -5.96 -6.21
C GLU A 151 18.27 -7.23 -6.89
N TRP A 152 18.83 -7.61 -8.04
CA TRP A 152 18.52 -8.82 -8.78
C TRP A 152 19.52 -9.92 -8.46
N PHE A 153 19.01 -11.11 -8.17
CA PHE A 153 19.77 -12.29 -7.83
C PHE A 153 19.44 -13.41 -8.80
N LYS A 154 20.47 -14.06 -9.35
CA LYS A 154 20.30 -15.24 -10.20
C LYS A 154 20.11 -16.46 -9.32
N ILE A 155 18.87 -16.82 -9.10
CA ILE A 155 18.46 -17.91 -8.21
C ILE A 155 17.11 -18.46 -8.65
N SER A 156 16.89 -19.75 -8.46
CA SER A 156 15.59 -20.34 -8.78
C SER A 156 14.48 -19.78 -7.87
N THR A 157 13.29 -19.60 -8.44
CA THR A 157 12.09 -19.17 -7.72
C THR A 157 11.80 -20.03 -6.49
N VAL A 158 12.00 -21.35 -6.61
CA VAL A 158 11.79 -22.30 -5.50
C VAL A 158 12.73 -22.01 -4.32
N ASN A 159 14.01 -21.79 -4.60
CA ASN A 159 14.99 -21.47 -3.55
C ASN A 159 14.73 -20.09 -2.94
N ALA A 160 14.36 -19.11 -3.73
CA ALA A 160 13.97 -17.80 -3.24
C ALA A 160 12.78 -17.89 -2.25
N ILE A 161 11.72 -18.63 -2.59
CA ILE A 161 10.58 -18.86 -1.70
C ILE A 161 11.00 -19.58 -0.41
N LYS A 162 11.87 -20.58 -0.48
CA LYS A 162 12.37 -21.30 0.70
C LYS A 162 13.11 -20.37 1.67
N ILE A 163 13.92 -19.46 1.15
CA ILE A 163 14.63 -18.45 1.96
C ILE A 163 13.63 -17.57 2.70
N PHE A 164 12.62 -17.05 2.02
CA PHE A 164 11.58 -16.23 2.67
C PHE A 164 10.81 -16.99 3.74
N ASN A 165 10.38 -18.22 3.45
CA ASN A 165 9.64 -19.05 4.40
C ASN A 165 10.48 -19.35 5.66
N PHE A 166 11.77 -19.61 5.50
CA PHE A 166 12.67 -19.84 6.63
C PHE A 166 12.76 -18.61 7.55
N HIS A 167 12.91 -17.43 6.98
CA HIS A 167 12.95 -16.18 7.75
C HIS A 167 11.62 -15.86 8.43
N GLN A 168 10.50 -16.16 7.79
CA GLN A 168 9.18 -15.97 8.39
C GLN A 168 8.96 -16.89 9.59
N MET A 169 9.40 -18.12 9.54
CA MET A 169 9.31 -19.07 10.67
C MET A 169 10.14 -18.61 11.87
N GLN A 170 11.36 -18.09 11.64
CA GLN A 170 12.21 -17.57 12.71
C GLN A 170 11.59 -16.38 13.45
N GLU A 171 10.91 -15.48 12.72
CA GLU A 171 10.23 -14.35 13.37
C GLU A 171 9.08 -14.80 14.26
N VAL A 172 8.28 -15.77 13.81
CA VAL A 172 7.17 -16.31 14.60
C VAL A 172 7.68 -17.00 15.88
N GLU A 173 8.79 -17.72 15.82
CA GLU A 173 9.39 -18.36 17.00
C GLU A 173 9.96 -17.34 18.00
N TYR A 174 10.51 -16.24 17.51
CA TYR A 174 11.04 -15.17 18.37
C TYR A 174 9.95 -14.34 19.06
N GLU A 175 8.82 -14.12 18.41
CA GLU A 175 7.67 -13.42 19.01
C GLU A 175 6.91 -14.30 20.03
N ALA A 176 7.04 -15.61 19.96
CA ALA A 176 6.37 -16.57 20.84
C ALA A 176 7.20 -16.92 22.11
N ALA A 177 8.45 -16.47 22.22
CA ALA A 177 9.38 -16.73 23.31
C ALA A 177 9.48 -15.57 24.30
#